data_c67826e84dc874228dde2e6719514a95
#
_entry.id   c67826e84dc874228dde2e6719514a95
#
_cell.length_a   1.000
_cell.length_b   1.000
_cell.length_c   1.000
_cell.angle_alpha   90.00
_cell.angle_beta   90.00
_cell.angle_gamma   90.00
#
_symmetry.space_group_name_H-M   'P 1'
#
loop_
_entity.id
_entity.type
_entity.pdbx_description
1 polymer ?
#
loop_
_entity_poly.entity_id
_entity_poly.type
_entity_poly.pdbx_seq_one_letter_code
_entity_poly.pdbx_strand_id
1 'polypeptide(L)'
;MAAMRNPGTAHDPIHDGPSSATRQPDDTGAAQKGEAGRRAGRVPVPKLRSRKEGAAIALTDTDKRLLNLMQGRFPIGERPYRDVAIEAGITEDAAIAAVQRLLDERIIRQVTPIFDTRALGYSSMLVAAKVDPDNPWRAATIINAHPGVSHNYLRNHEFNIWFTIATEPGSKLGLEGTLDVLAREAGAESVRQLPTLKLFKIRMDLEMEGGTDALAKAAGAVEPAETEPQPYDEFDQAVIRALQGDMPVVPEPYAPAAADLGIAQVQLLKHLRGMQERRLLRRVAAILFHRRAGFSANGMGVWKVPDERILELGMRMASFRGISHCYQRPTYADWPYSVFTMAHGRSKEECDAILDSIAADTGITERSTLYSSTEFKKIRLLYFTEDHRDWERQHAGV
;
A
#
# COMPACT_ATOMS: atom_id res chain seq x y z
N MET A 1 57.24 -0.42 36.30
CA MET A 1 57.35 -1.31 37.44
C MET A 1 56.18 -2.28 37.33
N ALA A 2 56.49 -3.40 36.86
CA ALA A 2 56.48 -4.76 37.47
C ALA A 2 55.03 -5.28 37.52
N ALA A 3 54.60 -6.15 36.69
CA ALA A 3 54.96 -7.52 36.31
C ALA A 3 54.28 -8.60 37.17
N MET A 4 53.71 -9.55 36.45
CA MET A 4 53.65 -11.01 36.71
C MET A 4 52.45 -11.51 37.55
N ARG A 5 51.78 -12.60 37.31
CA ARG A 5 51.93 -13.76 36.40
C ARG A 5 50.66 -14.60 36.46
N ASN A 6 50.25 -15.20 35.38
CA ASN A 6 49.52 -16.50 35.30
C ASN A 6 50.39 -17.65 35.86
N PRO A 7 49.92 -18.86 36.16
CA PRO A 7 49.28 -19.83 35.27
C PRO A 7 48.34 -20.84 35.99
N GLY A 8 47.52 -21.63 35.33
CA GLY A 8 47.74 -22.83 34.60
C GLY A 8 46.70 -23.92 34.90
N THR A 9 46.31 -24.56 33.89
CA THR A 9 46.20 -25.99 33.51
C THR A 9 45.02 -26.78 34.07
N ALA A 10 44.13 -27.19 33.25
CA ALA A 10 44.01 -28.38 32.37
C ALA A 10 43.38 -29.59 33.07
N HIS A 11 42.31 -30.16 32.52
CA HIS A 11 42.21 -31.53 32.01
C HIS A 11 40.75 -31.92 31.74
N ASP A 12 40.44 -32.28 30.51
CA ASP A 12 39.49 -33.30 30.11
C ASP A 12 39.95 -34.68 30.57
N PRO A 13 39.20 -35.82 30.48
CA PRO A 13 38.34 -36.24 29.37
C PRO A 13 37.19 -37.27 29.67
N ILE A 14 36.30 -37.44 28.64
CA ILE A 14 35.72 -38.68 28.08
C ILE A 14 34.95 -39.67 28.99
N HIS A 15 33.68 -40.04 28.57
CA HIS A 15 33.25 -41.37 28.15
C HIS A 15 31.72 -41.48 27.85
N ASP A 16 31.46 -41.90 26.64
CA ASP A 16 30.51 -42.88 26.10
C ASP A 16 29.15 -43.20 26.75
N GLY A 17 28.14 -43.27 25.88
CA GLY A 17 26.77 -43.79 26.01
C GLY A 17 26.67 -45.32 26.30
N PRO A 18 25.58 -46.05 26.02
CA PRO A 18 24.47 -45.85 25.05
C PRO A 18 23.06 -46.31 25.54
N SER A 19 22.05 -46.03 24.70
CA SER A 19 20.95 -46.97 24.24
C SER A 19 19.82 -47.41 25.17
N SER A 20 18.65 -47.32 24.58
CA SER A 20 17.46 -48.22 24.47
C SER A 20 16.19 -47.67 25.12
N ALA A 21 15.23 -47.29 24.29
CA ALA A 21 14.06 -48.03 23.80
C ALA A 21 12.98 -48.39 24.83
N THR A 22 11.79 -47.98 24.46
CA THR A 22 10.49 -48.69 24.49
C THR A 22 9.39 -48.21 25.43
N ARG A 23 8.25 -47.99 24.75
CA ARG A 23 6.84 -48.29 25.08
C ARG A 23 5.96 -47.20 25.72
N GLN A 24 4.97 -46.85 24.89
CA GLN A 24 3.60 -46.49 25.35
C GLN A 24 2.93 -47.64 26.11
N PRO A 25 1.91 -47.40 26.92
CA PRO A 25 0.57 -47.53 26.38
C PRO A 25 -0.51 -46.53 26.89
N ASP A 26 -1.53 -46.45 26.07
CA ASP A 26 -2.94 -46.07 26.20
C ASP A 26 -3.54 -46.00 27.63
N ASP A 27 -4.46 -45.12 27.90
CA ASP A 27 -5.90 -45.14 27.66
C ASP A 27 -6.70 -44.26 28.66
N THR A 28 -7.82 -43.77 28.12
CA THR A 28 -9.08 -43.41 28.78
C THR A 28 -9.21 -42.17 29.68
N GLY A 29 -10.03 -41.27 29.19
CA GLY A 29 -11.29 -41.00 29.86
C GLY A 29 -11.56 -39.62 30.44
N ALA A 30 -12.57 -39.03 29.88
CA ALA A 30 -13.58 -38.18 30.52
C ALA A 30 -13.60 -36.66 30.17
N ALA A 31 -14.70 -36.36 29.55
CA ALA A 31 -15.21 -35.05 29.19
C ALA A 31 -15.35 -34.07 30.35
N GLN A 32 -15.04 -32.79 30.09
CA GLN A 32 -15.84 -31.71 30.65
C GLN A 32 -15.95 -30.52 29.68
N LYS A 33 -17.19 -30.03 29.56
CA LYS A 33 -17.70 -28.87 28.81
C LYS A 33 -17.10 -27.58 29.38
N GLY A 34 -16.83 -26.61 28.52
CA GLY A 34 -16.63 -25.25 28.97
C GLY A 34 -16.24 -24.31 27.85
N GLU A 35 -17.20 -23.52 27.43
CA GLU A 35 -17.08 -22.17 26.83
C GLU A 35 -16.36 -21.98 25.50
N ALA A 36 -17.20 -21.90 24.49
CA ALA A 36 -16.87 -21.36 23.17
C ALA A 36 -16.63 -19.84 23.24
N GLY A 37 -15.40 -19.43 23.46
CA GLY A 37 -14.94 -18.08 23.15
C GLY A 37 -14.86 -17.93 21.62
N ARG A 38 -15.77 -17.20 21.02
CA ARG A 38 -15.71 -16.81 19.60
C ARG A 38 -14.46 -15.97 19.37
N ARG A 39 -13.39 -16.57 18.88
CA ARG A 39 -12.27 -15.85 18.31
C ARG A 39 -12.74 -15.18 17.02
N ALA A 40 -12.82 -13.86 17.03
CA ALA A 40 -13.01 -13.05 15.83
C ALA A 40 -11.97 -13.48 14.78
N GLY A 41 -12.47 -13.86 13.61
CA GLY A 41 -11.66 -14.45 12.56
C GLY A 41 -10.55 -13.52 12.10
N ARG A 42 -9.33 -13.99 12.24
CA ARG A 42 -8.15 -13.44 11.58
C ARG A 42 -8.39 -13.52 10.08
N VAL A 43 -8.56 -12.37 9.41
CA VAL A 43 -8.64 -12.31 7.94
C VAL A 43 -7.35 -12.91 7.39
N PRO A 44 -7.40 -13.97 6.57
CA PRO A 44 -6.18 -14.58 6.03
C PRO A 44 -5.47 -13.60 5.10
N VAL A 45 -4.25 -13.22 5.41
CA VAL A 45 -3.38 -12.52 4.48
C VAL A 45 -3.09 -13.48 3.32
N PRO A 46 -3.43 -13.16 2.06
CA PRO A 46 -3.20 -14.05 0.95
C PRO A 46 -1.70 -14.30 0.79
N LYS A 47 -1.26 -15.55 0.94
CA LYS A 47 0.12 -15.95 0.63
C LYS A 47 0.35 -15.73 -0.86
N LEU A 48 1.21 -14.79 -1.22
CA LEU A 48 1.69 -14.58 -2.58
C LEU A 48 2.34 -15.87 -3.10
N ARG A 49 1.63 -16.58 -3.96
CA ARG A 49 2.21 -17.69 -4.74
C ARG A 49 3.08 -17.07 -5.84
N SER A 50 4.39 -17.30 -5.78
CA SER A 50 5.32 -17.00 -6.86
C SER A 50 4.95 -17.83 -8.09
N ARG A 51 4.52 -17.18 -9.16
CA ARG A 51 4.37 -17.81 -10.47
C ARG A 51 5.26 -17.08 -11.47
N LYS A 52 5.99 -17.85 -12.28
CA LYS A 52 6.84 -17.37 -13.37
C LYS A 52 6.12 -16.32 -14.21
N GLU A 53 6.83 -15.30 -14.63
CA GLU A 53 6.36 -14.28 -15.56
C GLU A 53 5.84 -14.97 -16.83
N GLY A 54 4.52 -14.97 -16.98
CA GLY A 54 3.86 -15.46 -18.17
C GLY A 54 3.74 -14.35 -19.22
N ALA A 55 3.65 -14.74 -20.49
CA ALA A 55 3.44 -13.86 -21.62
C ALA A 55 2.32 -12.84 -21.38
N ALA A 56 2.44 -11.65 -21.95
CA ALA A 56 1.41 -10.61 -21.89
C ALA A 56 0.07 -11.19 -22.39
N ILE A 57 -0.97 -11.11 -21.59
CA ILE A 57 -2.31 -11.60 -21.94
C ILE A 57 -2.92 -10.58 -22.89
N ALA A 58 -3.35 -11.04 -24.07
CA ALA A 58 -4.06 -10.19 -25.00
C ALA A 58 -5.48 -9.90 -24.47
N LEU A 59 -5.75 -8.64 -24.12
CA LEU A 59 -7.08 -8.19 -23.71
C LEU A 59 -8.00 -8.04 -24.93
N THR A 60 -9.19 -8.59 -24.85
CA THR A 60 -10.25 -8.34 -25.84
C THR A 60 -10.76 -6.90 -25.72
N ASP A 61 -11.45 -6.40 -26.72
CA ASP A 61 -12.05 -5.06 -26.66
C ASP A 61 -13.14 -4.97 -25.57
N THR A 62 -13.82 -6.07 -25.30
CA THR A 62 -14.76 -6.19 -24.17
C THR A 62 -14.01 -6.06 -22.84
N ASP A 63 -12.84 -6.71 -22.66
CA ASP A 63 -12.04 -6.59 -21.46
C ASP A 63 -11.59 -5.16 -21.22
N LYS A 64 -11.08 -4.50 -22.26
CA LYS A 64 -10.65 -3.10 -22.19
C LYS A 64 -11.80 -2.17 -21.77
N ARG A 65 -12.99 -2.38 -22.36
CA ARG A 65 -14.19 -1.61 -22.02
C ARG A 65 -14.61 -1.82 -20.57
N LEU A 66 -14.68 -3.08 -20.10
CA LEU A 66 -14.98 -3.40 -18.70
C LEU A 66 -13.98 -2.78 -17.76
N LEU A 67 -12.68 -2.91 -18.04
CA LEU A 67 -11.62 -2.33 -17.23
C LEU A 67 -11.74 -0.80 -17.14
N ASN A 68 -12.01 -0.13 -18.25
CA ASN A 68 -12.18 1.33 -18.29
C ASN A 68 -13.38 1.77 -17.42
N LEU A 69 -14.52 1.09 -17.55
CA LEU A 69 -15.71 1.39 -16.75
C LEU A 69 -15.45 1.17 -15.25
N MET A 70 -14.89 0.00 -14.91
CA MET A 70 -14.71 -0.39 -13.50
C MET A 70 -13.57 0.34 -12.78
N GLN A 71 -12.51 0.80 -13.48
CA GLN A 71 -11.46 1.63 -12.89
C GLN A 71 -11.96 3.02 -12.51
N GLY A 72 -12.80 3.60 -13.34
CA GLY A 72 -13.37 4.91 -13.11
C GLY A 72 -14.37 4.89 -11.96
N ARG A 73 -15.36 4.05 -12.06
CA ARG A 73 -16.48 3.96 -11.13
C ARG A 73 -17.20 2.63 -11.23
N PHE A 74 -17.15 1.83 -10.18
CA PHE A 74 -18.02 0.67 -10.03
C PHE A 74 -19.31 1.09 -9.32
N PRO A 75 -20.51 0.73 -9.80
CA PRO A 75 -21.77 1.23 -9.27
C PRO A 75 -22.02 0.81 -7.81
N ILE A 76 -22.61 1.72 -7.02
CA ILE A 76 -23.19 1.42 -5.71
C ILE A 76 -24.68 1.12 -5.93
N GLY A 77 -24.98 -0.11 -6.31
CA GLY A 77 -26.30 -0.60 -6.67
C GLY A 77 -26.50 -2.04 -6.26
N GLU A 78 -27.73 -2.54 -6.30
CA GLU A 78 -28.05 -3.93 -5.92
C GLU A 78 -27.33 -4.92 -6.83
N ARG A 79 -27.32 -4.66 -8.14
CA ARG A 79 -26.69 -5.53 -9.17
C ARG A 79 -25.70 -4.72 -10.02
N PRO A 80 -24.55 -4.30 -9.47
CA PRO A 80 -23.63 -3.40 -10.15
C PRO A 80 -22.99 -4.02 -11.39
N TYR A 81 -22.81 -5.34 -11.43
CA TYR A 81 -22.29 -6.04 -12.62
C TYR A 81 -23.28 -5.99 -13.78
N ARG A 82 -24.59 -5.99 -13.51
CA ARG A 82 -25.63 -5.78 -14.53
C ARG A 82 -25.50 -4.38 -15.13
N ASP A 83 -25.33 -3.38 -14.29
CA ASP A 83 -25.22 -1.99 -14.75
C ASP A 83 -23.99 -1.79 -15.64
N VAL A 84 -22.82 -2.33 -15.22
CA VAL A 84 -21.60 -2.33 -16.03
C VAL A 84 -21.75 -3.13 -17.32
N ALA A 85 -22.45 -4.27 -17.28
CA ALA A 85 -22.69 -5.11 -18.45
C ALA A 85 -23.52 -4.40 -19.52
N ILE A 86 -24.56 -3.66 -19.10
CA ILE A 86 -25.39 -2.85 -20.01
C ILE A 86 -24.53 -1.80 -20.74
N GLU A 87 -23.67 -1.07 -20.01
CA GLU A 87 -22.76 -0.09 -20.62
C GLU A 87 -21.71 -0.74 -21.53
N ALA A 88 -21.27 -1.96 -21.19
CA ALA A 88 -20.32 -2.72 -22.02
C ALA A 88 -20.96 -3.41 -23.24
N GLY A 89 -22.32 -3.48 -23.30
CA GLY A 89 -23.05 -4.15 -24.38
C GLY A 89 -23.00 -5.68 -24.30
N ILE A 90 -22.95 -6.24 -23.07
CA ILE A 90 -22.90 -7.68 -22.81
C ILE A 90 -23.93 -8.09 -21.74
N THR A 91 -24.06 -9.38 -21.46
CA THR A 91 -24.91 -9.88 -20.37
C THR A 91 -24.18 -9.76 -19.02
N GLU A 92 -24.94 -9.72 -17.92
CA GLU A 92 -24.37 -9.70 -16.56
C GLU A 92 -23.49 -10.92 -16.29
N ASP A 93 -23.94 -12.11 -16.67
CA ASP A 93 -23.14 -13.35 -16.49
C ASP A 93 -21.82 -13.28 -17.26
N ALA A 94 -21.82 -12.71 -18.47
CA ALA A 94 -20.61 -12.51 -19.25
C ALA A 94 -19.67 -11.49 -18.58
N ALA A 95 -20.20 -10.42 -17.99
CA ALA A 95 -19.40 -9.44 -17.23
C ALA A 95 -18.78 -10.07 -15.98
N ILE A 96 -19.54 -10.82 -15.20
CA ILE A 96 -19.06 -11.55 -14.01
C ILE A 96 -17.97 -12.54 -14.40
N ALA A 97 -18.20 -13.36 -15.45
CA ALA A 97 -17.21 -14.32 -15.92
C ALA A 97 -15.91 -13.64 -16.40
N ALA A 98 -16.03 -12.53 -17.14
CA ALA A 98 -14.88 -11.76 -17.60
C ALA A 98 -14.09 -11.15 -16.42
N VAL A 99 -14.76 -10.55 -15.46
CA VAL A 99 -14.11 -9.97 -14.27
C VAL A 99 -13.44 -11.04 -13.42
N GLN A 100 -14.08 -12.20 -13.21
CA GLN A 100 -13.47 -13.32 -12.51
C GLN A 100 -12.22 -13.81 -13.23
N ARG A 101 -12.26 -13.99 -14.54
CA ARG A 101 -11.09 -14.34 -15.35
C ARG A 101 -9.97 -13.30 -15.22
N LEU A 102 -10.29 -12.00 -15.29
CA LEU A 102 -9.31 -10.92 -15.16
C LEU A 102 -8.66 -10.87 -13.76
N LEU A 103 -9.38 -11.29 -12.72
CA LEU A 103 -8.83 -11.50 -11.37
C LEU A 103 -7.88 -12.71 -11.33
N ASP A 104 -8.29 -13.85 -11.88
CA ASP A 104 -7.50 -15.09 -11.91
C ASP A 104 -6.21 -14.90 -12.72
N GLU A 105 -6.28 -14.15 -13.80
CA GLU A 105 -5.16 -13.75 -14.64
C GLU A 105 -4.31 -12.62 -14.05
N ARG A 106 -4.71 -12.09 -12.88
CA ARG A 106 -4.03 -10.98 -12.18
C ARG A 106 -3.90 -9.69 -13.01
N ILE A 107 -4.88 -9.38 -13.81
CA ILE A 107 -5.04 -8.08 -14.46
C ILE A 107 -5.76 -7.15 -13.51
N ILE A 108 -6.90 -7.59 -12.97
CA ILE A 108 -7.53 -6.95 -11.81
C ILE A 108 -6.86 -7.51 -10.56
N ARG A 109 -6.50 -6.64 -9.64
CA ARG A 109 -6.00 -7.00 -8.32
C ARG A 109 -7.16 -7.29 -7.37
N GLN A 110 -8.16 -6.44 -7.38
CA GLN A 110 -9.35 -6.51 -6.54
C GLN A 110 -10.41 -5.51 -7.02
N VAL A 111 -11.68 -5.77 -6.69
CA VAL A 111 -12.76 -4.79 -6.76
C VAL A 111 -13.08 -4.38 -5.32
N THR A 112 -13.07 -3.06 -5.01
CA THR A 112 -13.13 -2.64 -3.61
C THR A 112 -13.54 -1.17 -3.45
N PRO A 113 -14.19 -0.80 -2.34
CA PRO A 113 -14.32 0.58 -1.93
C PRO A 113 -12.97 1.24 -1.66
N ILE A 114 -12.82 2.49 -2.06
CA ILE A 114 -11.65 3.33 -1.84
C ILE A 114 -12.07 4.45 -0.89
N PHE A 115 -11.72 4.27 0.38
CA PHE A 115 -11.98 5.26 1.40
C PHE A 115 -10.92 6.36 1.39
N ASP A 116 -11.28 7.54 1.90
CA ASP A 116 -10.34 8.66 2.00
C ASP A 116 -9.64 8.63 3.36
N THR A 117 -8.35 8.29 3.35
CA THR A 117 -7.51 8.16 4.55
C THR A 117 -7.51 9.44 5.40
N ARG A 118 -7.50 10.63 4.76
CA ARG A 118 -7.50 11.92 5.47
C ARG A 118 -8.87 12.27 6.00
N ALA A 119 -9.93 12.05 5.20
CA ALA A 119 -11.30 12.25 5.66
C ALA A 119 -11.63 11.39 6.89
N LEU A 120 -11.04 10.19 6.97
CA LEU A 120 -11.14 9.30 8.14
C LEU A 120 -10.25 9.74 9.32
N GLY A 121 -9.53 10.86 9.21
CA GLY A 121 -8.68 11.37 10.29
C GLY A 121 -7.37 10.62 10.51
N TYR A 122 -6.98 9.71 9.62
CA TYR A 122 -5.68 9.05 9.70
C TYR A 122 -4.55 10.01 9.39
N SER A 123 -3.52 9.99 10.22
CA SER A 123 -2.26 10.67 9.96
C SER A 123 -1.35 9.75 9.17
N SER A 124 -0.89 10.19 8.00
CA SER A 124 -0.06 9.35 7.12
C SER A 124 1.04 10.12 6.43
N MET A 125 2.18 9.46 6.23
CA MET A 125 3.30 10.04 5.50
C MET A 125 4.19 8.99 4.83
N LEU A 126 5.05 9.48 3.94
CA LEU A 126 6.22 8.76 3.46
C LEU A 126 7.37 9.00 4.47
N VAL A 127 8.15 7.98 4.71
CA VAL A 127 9.30 8.01 5.59
C VAL A 127 10.52 7.45 4.87
N ALA A 128 11.66 8.11 5.01
CA ALA A 128 12.95 7.60 4.59
C ALA A 128 13.81 7.33 5.83
N ALA A 129 14.33 6.13 5.96
CA ALA A 129 15.19 5.73 7.05
C ALA A 129 16.57 5.30 6.53
N LYS A 130 17.62 5.72 7.24
CA LYS A 130 18.99 5.25 7.05
C LYS A 130 19.22 4.13 8.04
N VAL A 131 19.39 2.91 7.54
CA VAL A 131 19.65 1.73 8.36
C VAL A 131 20.90 1.01 7.85
N ASP A 132 21.41 0.08 8.66
CA ASP A 132 22.55 -0.75 8.31
C ASP A 132 22.40 -1.35 6.88
N PRO A 133 23.27 -0.97 5.93
CA PRO A 133 23.19 -1.46 4.55
C PRO A 133 23.47 -2.96 4.42
N ASP A 134 24.18 -3.56 5.38
CA ASP A 134 24.51 -4.97 5.36
C ASP A 134 23.35 -5.85 5.85
N ASN A 135 22.42 -5.29 6.64
CA ASN A 135 21.27 -6.01 7.14
C ASN A 135 19.95 -5.22 7.08
N PRO A 136 19.53 -4.75 5.88
CA PRO A 136 18.28 -3.99 5.76
C PRO A 136 17.03 -4.83 6.04
N TRP A 137 17.12 -6.17 5.93
CA TRP A 137 16.01 -7.10 6.18
C TRP A 137 15.54 -7.08 7.63
N ARG A 138 16.46 -6.95 8.59
CA ARG A 138 16.11 -6.82 10.01
C ARG A 138 15.23 -5.58 10.24
N ALA A 139 15.67 -4.43 9.77
CA ALA A 139 14.93 -3.18 9.88
C ALA A 139 13.57 -3.27 9.16
N ALA A 140 13.55 -3.81 7.95
CA ALA A 140 12.33 -3.98 7.17
C ALA A 140 11.32 -4.90 7.87
N THR A 141 11.76 -5.96 8.53
CA THR A 141 10.89 -6.88 9.28
C THR A 141 10.21 -6.16 10.45
N ILE A 142 10.96 -5.37 11.21
CA ILE A 142 10.45 -4.59 12.35
C ILE A 142 9.44 -3.56 11.86
N ILE A 143 9.81 -2.76 10.85
CA ILE A 143 8.93 -1.74 10.28
C ILE A 143 7.65 -2.37 9.70
N ASN A 144 7.77 -3.52 9.03
CA ASN A 144 6.64 -4.22 8.43
C ASN A 144 5.66 -4.81 9.46
N ALA A 145 6.08 -5.02 10.70
CA ALA A 145 5.23 -5.52 11.78
C ALA A 145 4.14 -4.49 12.17
N HIS A 146 4.38 -3.19 11.94
CA HIS A 146 3.35 -2.18 12.18
C HIS A 146 2.23 -2.29 11.12
N PRO A 147 0.95 -2.43 11.54
CA PRO A 147 -0.19 -2.63 10.61
C PRO A 147 -0.45 -1.45 9.69
N GLY A 148 -0.12 -0.24 10.11
CA GLY A 148 -0.23 0.97 9.30
C GLY A 148 0.85 1.13 8.23
N VAL A 149 1.88 0.28 8.21
CA VAL A 149 2.87 0.27 7.13
C VAL A 149 2.29 -0.48 5.94
N SER A 150 1.98 0.24 4.86
CA SER A 150 1.37 -0.33 3.66
C SER A 150 2.39 -0.68 2.58
N HIS A 151 3.44 0.12 2.44
CA HIS A 151 4.50 -0.05 1.46
C HIS A 151 5.85 0.07 2.14
N ASN A 152 6.81 -0.77 1.77
CA ASN A 152 8.19 -0.70 2.26
C ASN A 152 9.15 -1.21 1.18
N TYR A 153 10.17 -0.41 0.86
CA TYR A 153 11.11 -0.66 -0.23
C TYR A 153 12.54 -0.42 0.19
N LEU A 154 13.45 -1.25 -0.32
CA LEU A 154 14.88 -0.94 -0.36
C LEU A 154 15.18 -0.09 -1.60
N ARG A 155 15.90 1.01 -1.40
CA ARG A 155 16.30 1.91 -2.48
C ARG A 155 17.82 2.12 -2.51
N ASN A 156 18.31 2.50 -3.68
CA ASN A 156 19.72 2.79 -3.97
C ASN A 156 20.15 4.18 -3.45
N HIS A 157 20.06 4.42 -2.16
CA HIS A 157 20.44 5.67 -1.50
C HIS A 157 20.93 5.39 -0.08
N GLU A 158 21.61 6.34 0.56
CA GLU A 158 22.00 6.21 1.98
C GLU A 158 20.80 6.10 2.91
N PHE A 159 19.72 6.86 2.63
CA PHE A 159 18.39 6.56 3.17
C PHE A 159 17.85 5.38 2.36
N ASN A 160 18.15 4.18 2.82
CA ASN A 160 17.96 2.95 2.06
C ASN A 160 16.60 2.27 2.28
N ILE A 161 15.90 2.52 3.38
CA ILE A 161 14.55 2.02 3.65
C ILE A 161 13.53 3.14 3.46
N TRP A 162 12.54 2.88 2.61
CA TRP A 162 11.46 3.81 2.28
C TRP A 162 10.11 3.17 2.49
N PHE A 163 9.32 3.72 3.40
CA PHE A 163 8.02 3.16 3.73
C PHE A 163 6.94 4.22 3.87
N THR A 164 5.70 3.82 3.61
CA THR A 164 4.51 4.62 3.91
C THR A 164 3.86 4.06 5.15
N ILE A 165 3.56 4.93 6.08
CA ILE A 165 2.91 4.58 7.34
C ILE A 165 1.68 5.46 7.56
N ALA A 166 0.66 4.89 8.21
CA ALA A 166 -0.50 5.60 8.69
C ALA A 166 -0.83 5.14 10.12
N THR A 167 -1.24 6.08 10.96
CA THR A 167 -1.77 5.82 12.29
C THR A 167 -3.24 6.20 12.36
N GLU A 168 -4.02 5.43 13.11
CA GLU A 168 -5.45 5.67 13.25
C GLU A 168 -5.74 6.91 14.11
N PRO A 169 -6.89 7.57 13.90
CA PRO A 169 -7.37 8.59 14.82
C PRO A 169 -7.51 8.02 16.23
N GLY A 170 -7.03 8.76 17.22
CA GLY A 170 -7.06 8.31 18.63
C GLY A 170 -5.90 7.40 19.04
N SER A 171 -4.92 7.13 18.18
CA SER A 171 -3.65 6.52 18.58
C SER A 171 -3.02 7.34 19.70
N LYS A 172 -2.61 6.67 20.78
CA LYS A 172 -1.98 7.33 21.94
C LYS A 172 -0.55 7.77 21.65
N LEU A 173 0.17 6.99 20.85
CA LEU A 173 1.52 7.33 20.38
C LEU A 173 1.47 8.38 19.28
N GLY A 174 0.39 8.43 18.53
CA GLY A 174 0.34 9.22 17.31
C GLY A 174 1.36 8.76 16.26
N LEU A 175 1.52 9.53 15.21
CA LEU A 175 2.46 9.17 14.14
C LEU A 175 3.91 9.37 14.55
N GLU A 176 4.23 10.44 15.26
CA GLU A 176 5.60 10.74 15.73
C GLU A 176 6.09 9.70 16.72
N GLY A 177 5.33 9.42 17.79
CA GLY A 177 5.72 8.41 18.77
C GLY A 177 5.84 7.01 18.17
N THR A 178 4.98 6.67 17.19
CA THR A 178 5.09 5.42 16.43
C THR A 178 6.41 5.36 15.66
N LEU A 179 6.79 6.45 14.99
CA LEU A 179 8.05 6.52 14.26
C LEU A 179 9.27 6.43 15.17
N ASP A 180 9.24 7.04 16.36
CA ASP A 180 10.32 6.94 17.36
C ASP A 180 10.50 5.49 17.82
N VAL A 181 9.42 4.77 18.07
CA VAL A 181 9.47 3.34 18.41
C VAL A 181 10.09 2.54 17.27
N LEU A 182 9.57 2.71 16.04
CA LEU A 182 10.07 1.98 14.87
C LEU A 182 11.54 2.29 14.58
N ALA A 183 11.96 3.56 14.68
CA ALA A 183 13.35 3.97 14.46
C ALA A 183 14.29 3.29 15.46
N ARG A 184 13.95 3.33 16.76
CA ARG A 184 14.71 2.71 17.83
C ARG A 184 14.83 1.20 17.65
N GLU A 185 13.74 0.50 17.40
CA GLU A 185 13.72 -0.96 17.27
C GLU A 185 14.39 -1.44 15.99
N ALA A 186 14.18 -0.73 14.88
CA ALA A 186 14.84 -1.01 13.62
C ALA A 186 16.35 -0.71 13.62
N GLY A 187 16.84 0.06 14.63
CA GLY A 187 18.22 0.52 14.68
C GLY A 187 18.54 1.52 13.59
N ALA A 188 17.58 2.41 13.27
CA ALA A 188 17.80 3.45 12.28
C ALA A 188 18.77 4.52 12.81
N GLU A 189 19.79 4.83 12.02
CA GLU A 189 20.73 5.92 12.31
C GLU A 189 20.05 7.29 12.18
N SER A 190 19.15 7.39 11.22
CA SER A 190 18.42 8.63 10.91
C SER A 190 17.10 8.33 10.24
N VAL A 191 16.09 9.15 10.53
CA VAL A 191 14.75 9.07 9.94
C VAL A 191 14.35 10.45 9.43
N ARG A 192 13.82 10.50 8.21
CA ARG A 192 13.26 11.72 7.62
C ARG A 192 11.77 11.52 7.37
N GLN A 193 10.99 12.33 8.05
CA GLN A 193 9.55 12.39 7.89
C GLN A 193 9.25 13.24 6.65
N LEU A 194 8.55 12.67 5.69
CA LEU A 194 8.28 13.29 4.41
C LEU A 194 6.75 13.42 4.17
N PRO A 195 6.04 14.19 5.01
CA PRO A 195 4.63 14.48 4.79
C PRO A 195 4.43 15.19 3.45
N THR A 196 3.25 15.08 2.90
CA THR A 196 2.87 15.85 1.71
C THR A 196 2.54 17.28 2.14
N LEU A 197 3.37 18.24 1.77
CA LEU A 197 3.11 19.67 1.98
C LEU A 197 2.16 20.21 0.90
N LYS A 198 2.39 19.79 -0.35
CA LYS A 198 1.51 20.10 -1.48
C LYS A 198 1.45 18.92 -2.44
N LEU A 199 0.27 18.69 -2.99
CA LEU A 199 0.02 17.67 -3.99
C LEU A 199 -0.22 18.34 -5.35
N PHE A 200 0.65 18.05 -6.33
CA PHE A 200 0.52 18.56 -7.70
C PHE A 200 -0.18 17.56 -8.63
N LYS A 201 0.05 16.25 -8.43
CA LYS A 201 -0.58 15.17 -9.22
C LYS A 201 -0.68 13.88 -8.44
N ILE A 202 -1.84 13.22 -8.53
CA ILE A 202 -2.07 11.85 -8.06
C ILE A 202 -3.00 11.14 -9.05
N ARG A 203 -2.51 10.85 -10.26
CA ARG A 203 -3.28 10.17 -11.29
C ARG A 203 -2.36 9.36 -12.18
N MET A 204 -2.73 8.13 -12.43
CA MET A 204 -2.13 7.29 -13.46
C MET A 204 -3.14 7.17 -14.59
N ASP A 205 -2.91 7.90 -15.66
CA ASP A 205 -3.71 7.79 -16.88
C ASP A 205 -3.16 6.63 -17.68
N LEU A 206 -3.67 5.42 -17.43
CA LEU A 206 -3.43 4.25 -18.25
C LEU A 206 -4.45 4.25 -19.39
N GLU A 207 -4.20 5.04 -20.44
CA GLU A 207 -4.94 4.88 -21.68
C GLU A 207 -4.51 3.55 -22.32
N MET A 208 -5.45 2.61 -22.37
CA MET A 208 -5.25 1.28 -22.97
C MET A 208 -5.29 1.33 -24.52
N GLU A 209 -5.62 2.48 -25.09
CA GLU A 209 -5.72 2.71 -26.54
C GLU A 209 -4.79 3.83 -26.99
N GLY A 210 -3.83 3.50 -27.83
CA GLY A 210 -2.96 4.44 -28.52
C GLY A 210 -1.58 4.63 -27.91
N GLY A 211 -0.56 4.70 -28.77
CA GLY A 211 0.84 4.88 -28.42
C GLY A 211 1.05 6.13 -27.56
N THR A 212 1.34 5.91 -26.30
CA THR A 212 1.55 6.99 -25.33
C THR A 212 2.95 7.54 -25.50
N ASP A 213 3.04 8.76 -25.98
CA ASP A 213 4.25 9.56 -25.80
C ASP A 213 4.32 9.97 -24.32
N ALA A 214 5.07 9.19 -23.52
CA ALA A 214 5.28 9.42 -22.10
C ALA A 214 5.99 10.77 -21.82
N LEU A 215 6.62 11.33 -22.83
CA LEU A 215 7.29 12.64 -22.79
C LEU A 215 6.34 13.80 -23.07
N ALA A 216 5.14 13.52 -23.63
CA ALA A 216 4.17 14.56 -23.91
C ALA A 216 3.56 15.13 -22.63
N LYS A 217 3.20 16.42 -22.66
CA LYS A 217 2.47 17.09 -21.57
C LYS A 217 0.97 16.86 -21.72
N ALA A 218 0.30 16.56 -20.60
CA ALA A 218 -1.16 16.51 -20.53
C ALA A 218 -1.73 17.93 -20.27
N ALA A 219 -2.86 18.25 -20.89
CA ALA A 219 -3.58 19.48 -20.58
C ALA A 219 -4.23 19.37 -19.18
N GLY A 220 -3.90 20.30 -18.29
CA GLY A 220 -4.57 20.54 -17.01
C GLY A 220 -4.25 19.51 -15.91
N ALA A 221 -3.26 19.80 -15.08
CA ALA A 221 -3.15 19.16 -13.76
C ALA A 221 -4.28 19.73 -12.87
N VAL A 222 -5.22 18.90 -12.45
CA VAL A 222 -6.23 19.28 -11.46
C VAL A 222 -5.59 19.19 -10.08
N GLU A 223 -5.50 20.30 -9.35
CA GLU A 223 -5.14 20.26 -7.93
C GLU A 223 -6.17 19.39 -7.20
N PRO A 224 -5.74 18.31 -6.54
CA PRO A 224 -6.66 17.59 -5.65
C PRO A 224 -7.01 18.51 -4.50
N ALA A 225 -8.30 18.69 -4.24
CA ALA A 225 -8.76 19.43 -3.07
C ALA A 225 -8.17 18.78 -1.79
N GLU A 226 -7.67 19.61 -0.88
CA GLU A 226 -7.32 19.16 0.46
C GLU A 226 -8.57 18.59 1.12
N THR A 227 -8.47 17.38 1.65
CA THR A 227 -9.58 16.72 2.33
C THR A 227 -9.35 16.86 3.82
N GLU A 228 -10.20 17.63 4.47
CA GLU A 228 -10.23 17.73 5.93
C GLU A 228 -10.91 16.50 6.54
N PRO A 229 -10.57 16.12 7.79
CA PRO A 229 -11.28 15.07 8.51
C PRO A 229 -12.78 15.34 8.54
N GLN A 230 -13.56 14.28 8.28
CA GLN A 230 -15.02 14.35 8.28
C GLN A 230 -15.58 13.59 9.47
N PRO A 231 -16.72 14.00 10.03
CA PRO A 231 -17.34 13.25 11.12
C PRO A 231 -17.82 11.87 10.62
N TYR A 232 -17.56 10.85 11.42
CA TYR A 232 -18.03 9.49 11.23
C TYR A 232 -18.37 8.85 12.59
N ASP A 233 -19.20 7.82 12.58
CA ASP A 233 -19.65 7.11 13.76
C ASP A 233 -19.15 5.64 13.78
N GLU A 234 -19.54 4.90 14.81
CA GLU A 234 -19.18 3.47 14.95
C GLU A 234 -19.78 2.61 13.83
N PHE A 235 -20.93 2.99 13.30
CA PHE A 235 -21.55 2.26 12.19
C PHE A 235 -20.78 2.50 10.88
N ASP A 236 -20.30 3.72 10.62
CA ASP A 236 -19.38 4.01 9.51
C ASP A 236 -18.14 3.13 9.61
N GLN A 237 -17.53 3.00 10.80
CA GLN A 237 -16.37 2.14 11.01
C GLN A 237 -16.69 0.66 10.76
N ALA A 238 -17.86 0.19 11.20
CA ALA A 238 -18.31 -1.18 10.96
C ALA A 238 -18.49 -1.45 9.46
N VAL A 239 -19.09 -0.53 8.72
CA VAL A 239 -19.25 -0.60 7.26
C VAL A 239 -17.89 -0.62 6.56
N ILE A 240 -16.93 0.21 6.98
CA ILE A 240 -15.58 0.23 6.45
C ILE A 240 -14.91 -1.13 6.68
N ARG A 241 -14.96 -1.66 7.91
CA ARG A 241 -14.36 -2.97 8.23
C ARG A 241 -14.97 -4.11 7.40
N ALA A 242 -16.27 -4.09 7.17
CA ALA A 242 -16.98 -5.12 6.40
C ALA A 242 -16.64 -5.08 4.90
N LEU A 243 -16.35 -3.89 4.35
CA LEU A 243 -16.20 -3.69 2.91
C LEU A 243 -14.77 -3.40 2.43
N GLN A 244 -13.83 -3.14 3.32
CA GLN A 244 -12.45 -2.81 2.91
C GLN A 244 -11.66 -3.98 2.33
N GLY A 245 -12.18 -5.20 2.40
CA GLY A 245 -11.63 -6.38 1.75
C GLY A 245 -11.95 -6.45 0.25
N ASP A 246 -11.67 -7.60 -0.33
CA ASP A 246 -12.01 -7.91 -1.71
C ASP A 246 -13.52 -8.17 -1.81
N MET A 247 -14.21 -7.43 -2.67
CA MET A 247 -15.63 -7.66 -2.91
C MET A 247 -15.80 -8.94 -3.76
N PRO A 248 -16.81 -9.77 -3.46
CA PRO A 248 -17.08 -10.97 -4.24
C PRO A 248 -17.58 -10.63 -5.66
N VAL A 249 -17.20 -11.45 -6.64
CA VAL A 249 -17.64 -11.30 -8.03
C VAL A 249 -18.92 -12.13 -8.23
N VAL A 250 -20.02 -11.56 -7.76
CA VAL A 250 -21.37 -12.16 -7.78
C VAL A 250 -22.39 -11.09 -8.16
N PRO A 251 -23.64 -11.46 -8.55
CA PRO A 251 -24.65 -10.47 -8.94
C PRO A 251 -24.90 -9.39 -7.90
N GLU A 252 -24.91 -9.77 -6.62
CA GLU A 252 -25.19 -8.88 -5.48
C GLU A 252 -23.98 -8.79 -4.52
N PRO A 253 -22.87 -8.11 -4.91
CA PRO A 253 -21.61 -8.16 -4.17
C PRO A 253 -21.65 -7.44 -2.81
N TYR A 254 -22.64 -6.60 -2.56
CA TYR A 254 -22.82 -5.91 -1.28
C TYR A 254 -23.66 -6.70 -0.28
N ALA A 255 -24.43 -7.72 -0.73
CA ALA A 255 -25.32 -8.49 0.12
C ALA A 255 -24.62 -9.22 1.28
N PRO A 256 -23.43 -9.86 1.08
CA PRO A 256 -22.72 -10.50 2.18
C PRO A 256 -22.36 -9.52 3.30
N ALA A 257 -21.81 -8.35 2.95
CA ALA A 257 -21.45 -7.33 3.94
C ALA A 257 -22.69 -6.77 4.68
N ALA A 258 -23.81 -6.60 3.99
CA ALA A 258 -25.05 -6.19 4.62
C ALA A 258 -25.54 -7.24 5.63
N ALA A 259 -25.47 -8.53 5.27
CA ALA A 259 -25.81 -9.64 6.16
C ALA A 259 -24.91 -9.68 7.41
N ASP A 260 -23.59 -9.51 7.24
CA ASP A 260 -22.62 -9.45 8.36
C ASP A 260 -22.90 -8.27 9.31
N LEU A 261 -23.41 -7.15 8.77
CA LEU A 261 -23.82 -5.97 9.53
C LEU A 261 -25.25 -6.08 10.11
N GLY A 262 -26.00 -7.14 9.79
CA GLY A 262 -27.37 -7.36 10.27
C GLY A 262 -28.40 -6.38 9.68
N ILE A 263 -28.16 -5.85 8.48
CA ILE A 263 -29.04 -4.89 7.80
C ILE A 263 -29.44 -5.37 6.40
N ALA A 264 -30.47 -4.76 5.83
CA ALA A 264 -30.84 -5.01 4.44
C ALA A 264 -29.82 -4.37 3.48
N GLN A 265 -29.57 -5.02 2.32
CA GLN A 265 -28.64 -4.51 1.30
C GLN A 265 -28.99 -3.07 0.87
N VAL A 266 -30.26 -2.75 0.70
CA VAL A 266 -30.72 -1.40 0.33
C VAL A 266 -30.30 -0.34 1.36
N GLN A 267 -30.28 -0.70 2.65
CA GLN A 267 -29.82 0.19 3.72
C GLN A 267 -28.32 0.44 3.65
N LEU A 268 -27.52 -0.63 3.40
CA LEU A 268 -26.09 -0.50 3.19
C LEU A 268 -25.77 0.38 1.98
N LEU A 269 -26.43 0.17 0.85
CA LEU A 269 -26.25 0.98 -0.37
C LEU A 269 -26.58 2.45 -0.15
N LYS A 270 -27.66 2.74 0.59
CA LYS A 270 -28.00 4.12 0.98
C LYS A 270 -26.91 4.73 1.86
N HIS A 271 -26.41 3.97 2.83
CA HIS A 271 -25.35 4.41 3.72
C HIS A 271 -24.05 4.73 2.97
N LEU A 272 -23.64 3.85 2.03
CA LEU A 272 -22.45 4.06 1.18
C LEU A 272 -22.54 5.34 0.33
N ARG A 273 -23.74 5.66 -0.19
CA ARG A 273 -23.96 6.93 -0.91
C ARG A 273 -23.80 8.13 0.03
N GLY A 274 -24.33 8.05 1.24
CA GLY A 274 -24.14 9.07 2.27
C GLY A 274 -22.65 9.24 2.67
N MET A 275 -21.88 8.14 2.72
CA MET A 275 -20.43 8.20 2.93
C MET A 275 -19.71 8.88 1.75
N GLN A 276 -20.19 8.70 0.51
CA GLN A 276 -19.63 9.42 -0.65
C GLN A 276 -19.93 10.92 -0.57
N GLU A 277 -21.14 11.31 -0.21
CA GLU A 277 -21.54 12.70 -0.01
C GLU A 277 -20.69 13.39 1.06
N ARG A 278 -20.40 12.68 2.15
CA ARG A 278 -19.49 13.11 3.23
C ARG A 278 -18.00 12.96 2.88
N ARG A 279 -17.64 12.48 1.68
CA ARG A 279 -16.26 12.28 1.22
C ARG A 279 -15.45 11.23 2.01
N LEU A 280 -16.08 10.43 2.86
CA LEU A 280 -15.45 9.30 3.54
C LEU A 280 -15.12 8.17 2.56
N LEU A 281 -16.02 7.94 1.59
CA LEU A 281 -15.85 7.00 0.48
C LEU A 281 -15.63 7.77 -0.81
N ARG A 282 -14.46 7.60 -1.43
CA ARG A 282 -14.16 8.25 -2.73
C ARG A 282 -14.94 7.62 -3.87
N ARG A 283 -14.86 6.31 -4.00
CA ARG A 283 -15.53 5.48 -5.02
C ARG A 283 -15.37 4.01 -4.70
N VAL A 284 -16.10 3.18 -5.42
CA VAL A 284 -15.81 1.76 -5.57
C VAL A 284 -15.19 1.55 -6.95
N ALA A 285 -14.14 0.75 -7.07
CA ALA A 285 -13.43 0.56 -8.33
C ALA A 285 -12.67 -0.77 -8.39
N ALA A 286 -12.37 -1.21 -9.61
CA ALA A 286 -11.38 -2.24 -9.86
C ALA A 286 -9.98 -1.64 -9.81
N ILE A 287 -9.12 -2.25 -9.02
CA ILE A 287 -7.70 -1.91 -8.91
C ILE A 287 -6.90 -2.87 -9.78
N LEU A 288 -6.04 -2.34 -10.65
CA LEU A 288 -5.27 -3.15 -11.59
C LEU A 288 -3.85 -3.42 -11.12
N PHE A 289 -3.27 -4.51 -11.62
CA PHE A 289 -1.83 -4.76 -11.51
C PHE A 289 -1.07 -3.98 -12.59
N HIS A 290 -0.46 -2.86 -12.23
CA HIS A 290 0.23 -1.95 -13.17
C HIS A 290 1.35 -2.62 -13.97
N ARG A 291 2.10 -3.57 -13.41
CA ARG A 291 3.19 -4.27 -14.10
C ARG A 291 2.73 -5.07 -15.34
N ARG A 292 1.47 -5.46 -15.41
CA ARG A 292 0.92 -6.18 -16.58
C ARG A 292 0.38 -5.27 -17.66
N ALA A 293 0.25 -3.96 -17.38
CA ALA A 293 -0.06 -2.94 -18.37
C ALA A 293 1.18 -2.47 -19.16
N GLY A 294 2.34 -3.14 -19.01
CA GLY A 294 3.58 -2.86 -19.76
C GLY A 294 4.56 -1.92 -19.07
N PHE A 295 4.25 -1.37 -17.89
CA PHE A 295 5.15 -0.50 -17.12
C PHE A 295 5.89 -1.32 -16.07
N SER A 296 7.12 -1.73 -16.38
CA SER A 296 7.92 -2.60 -15.51
C SER A 296 8.88 -1.83 -14.59
N ALA A 297 9.18 -0.57 -14.90
CA ALA A 297 10.09 0.28 -14.16
C ALA A 297 9.39 1.49 -13.54
N ASN A 298 9.76 1.81 -12.29
CA ASN A 298 9.30 2.98 -11.58
C ASN A 298 10.52 3.70 -10.99
N GLY A 299 10.76 4.93 -11.44
CA GLY A 299 11.81 5.79 -10.93
C GLY A 299 11.22 6.96 -10.13
N MET A 300 11.61 7.10 -8.86
CA MET A 300 11.25 8.28 -8.09
C MET A 300 12.32 9.36 -8.29
N GLY A 301 12.01 10.37 -9.09
CA GLY A 301 12.83 11.57 -9.22
C GLY A 301 12.62 12.47 -7.99
N VAL A 302 13.70 12.84 -7.32
CA VAL A 302 13.71 13.82 -6.23
C VAL A 302 14.54 15.02 -6.66
N TRP A 303 13.97 16.23 -6.49
CA TRP A 303 14.47 17.46 -7.11
C TRP A 303 14.71 18.53 -6.05
N LYS A 304 15.87 19.17 -6.12
CA LYS A 304 16.17 20.35 -5.33
C LYS A 304 15.66 21.58 -6.08
N VAL A 305 14.46 22.00 -5.74
CA VAL A 305 13.79 23.14 -6.38
C VAL A 305 13.86 24.34 -5.43
N PRO A 306 14.25 25.53 -5.88
CA PRO A 306 14.19 26.76 -5.08
C PRO A 306 12.76 27.02 -4.57
N ASP A 307 12.63 27.46 -3.31
CA ASP A 307 11.36 27.59 -2.63
C ASP A 307 10.35 28.48 -3.38
N GLU A 308 10.83 29.60 -3.94
CA GLU A 308 10.04 30.55 -4.71
C GLU A 308 9.50 29.98 -6.04
N ARG A 309 10.09 28.87 -6.52
CA ARG A 309 9.71 28.25 -7.79
C ARG A 309 8.97 26.94 -7.64
N ILE A 310 8.79 26.44 -6.41
CA ILE A 310 8.17 25.11 -6.15
C ILE A 310 6.79 24.98 -6.78
N LEU A 311 5.96 26.04 -6.65
CA LEU A 311 4.60 26.00 -7.19
C LEU A 311 4.61 25.90 -8.72
N GLU A 312 5.33 26.79 -9.37
CA GLU A 312 5.45 26.83 -10.85
C GLU A 312 6.01 25.52 -11.38
N LEU A 313 7.17 25.11 -10.85
CA LEU A 313 7.90 23.95 -11.36
C LEU A 313 7.25 22.62 -10.97
N GLY A 314 6.63 22.54 -9.78
CA GLY A 314 5.86 21.36 -9.38
C GLY A 314 4.69 21.08 -10.31
N MET A 315 3.93 22.12 -10.70
CA MET A 315 2.86 22.01 -11.69
C MET A 315 3.40 21.60 -13.06
N ARG A 316 4.53 22.18 -13.47
CA ARG A 316 5.18 21.89 -14.74
C ARG A 316 5.68 20.43 -14.79
N MET A 317 6.35 19.95 -13.74
CA MET A 317 6.77 18.55 -13.60
C MET A 317 5.57 17.59 -13.60
N ALA A 318 4.47 17.97 -12.92
CA ALA A 318 3.24 17.19 -12.85
C ALA A 318 2.53 17.05 -14.22
N SER A 319 2.75 17.99 -15.17
CA SER A 319 2.10 17.97 -16.48
C SER A 319 2.61 16.84 -17.41
N PHE A 320 3.78 16.27 -17.15
CA PHE A 320 4.31 15.17 -17.95
C PHE A 320 3.45 13.90 -17.81
N ARG A 321 3.10 13.27 -18.93
CA ARG A 321 2.24 12.05 -18.95
C ARG A 321 2.90 10.88 -18.23
N GLY A 322 4.20 10.70 -18.38
CA GLY A 322 4.97 9.65 -17.71
C GLY A 322 5.08 9.80 -16.18
N ILE A 323 4.60 10.92 -15.62
CA ILE A 323 4.56 11.17 -14.18
C ILE A 323 3.16 10.88 -13.64
N SER A 324 3.05 9.93 -12.72
CA SER A 324 1.80 9.58 -12.05
C SER A 324 1.54 10.36 -10.76
N HIS A 325 2.62 10.72 -10.06
CA HIS A 325 2.57 11.39 -8.78
C HIS A 325 3.58 12.52 -8.76
N CYS A 326 3.19 13.69 -8.22
CA CYS A 326 4.08 14.81 -7.99
C CYS A 326 3.71 15.49 -6.69
N TYR A 327 4.70 15.66 -5.78
CA TYR A 327 4.48 16.19 -4.44
C TYR A 327 5.57 17.19 -4.05
N GLN A 328 5.21 18.19 -3.24
CA GLN A 328 6.14 18.93 -2.40
C GLN A 328 6.27 18.24 -1.05
N ARG A 329 7.50 18.13 -0.55
CA ARG A 329 7.83 17.56 0.76
C ARG A 329 8.85 18.44 1.47
N PRO A 330 9.00 18.33 2.83
CA PRO A 330 9.99 19.09 3.56
C PRO A 330 11.41 18.67 3.18
N THR A 331 12.32 19.62 3.35
CA THR A 331 13.77 19.43 3.20
C THR A 331 14.47 19.35 4.55
N TYR A 332 15.66 18.75 4.57
CA TYR A 332 16.54 18.65 5.73
C TYR A 332 17.97 18.97 5.30
N ALA A 333 18.87 19.22 6.23
CA ALA A 333 20.26 19.54 5.93
C ALA A 333 20.96 18.45 5.08
N ASP A 334 20.61 17.19 5.32
CA ASP A 334 21.09 16.00 4.59
C ASP A 334 20.10 15.47 3.55
N TRP A 335 18.96 16.15 3.38
CA TRP A 335 17.94 15.83 2.39
C TRP A 335 17.39 17.10 1.72
N PRO A 336 18.06 17.64 0.71
CA PRO A 336 17.73 18.96 0.15
C PRO A 336 16.62 18.94 -0.91
N TYR A 337 15.97 17.81 -1.15
CA TYR A 337 15.01 17.65 -2.23
C TYR A 337 13.60 18.01 -1.77
N SER A 338 13.01 19.03 -2.40
CA SER A 338 11.69 19.58 -2.07
C SER A 338 10.55 19.06 -2.96
N VAL A 339 10.83 18.62 -4.20
CA VAL A 339 9.82 18.09 -5.12
C VAL A 339 10.12 16.64 -5.46
N PHE A 340 9.07 15.82 -5.50
CA PHE A 340 9.12 14.38 -5.75
C PHE A 340 8.22 14.04 -6.93
N THR A 341 8.73 13.31 -7.90
CA THR A 341 7.98 12.82 -9.06
C THR A 341 8.11 11.31 -9.17
N MET A 342 7.04 10.61 -9.54
CA MET A 342 7.07 9.18 -9.81
C MET A 342 6.94 8.95 -11.32
N ALA A 343 8.07 8.64 -11.96
CA ALA A 343 8.12 8.28 -13.36
C ALA A 343 7.83 6.78 -13.56
N HIS A 344 7.07 6.45 -14.60
CA HIS A 344 6.75 5.10 -15.00
C HIS A 344 7.23 4.87 -16.43
N GLY A 345 8.00 3.80 -16.63
CA GLY A 345 8.54 3.40 -17.92
C GLY A 345 8.56 1.88 -18.10
N ARG A 346 8.81 1.45 -19.31
CA ARG A 346 9.02 0.03 -19.62
C ARG A 346 10.39 -0.46 -19.16
N SER A 347 11.34 0.48 -19.01
CA SER A 347 12.68 0.22 -18.51
C SER A 347 13.16 1.38 -17.62
N LYS A 348 14.29 1.20 -16.94
CA LYS A 348 14.92 2.28 -16.16
C LYS A 348 15.35 3.43 -17.05
N GLU A 349 15.85 3.11 -18.23
CA GLU A 349 16.31 4.09 -19.23
C GLU A 349 15.15 4.97 -19.71
N GLU A 350 13.95 4.41 -19.88
CA GLU A 350 12.73 5.18 -20.21
C GLU A 350 12.32 6.09 -19.05
N CYS A 351 12.39 5.61 -17.79
CA CYS A 351 12.18 6.47 -16.62
C CYS A 351 13.20 7.61 -16.56
N ASP A 352 14.47 7.32 -16.79
CA ASP A 352 15.53 8.34 -16.79
C ASP A 352 15.31 9.35 -17.91
N ALA A 353 14.92 8.92 -19.12
CA ALA A 353 14.60 9.82 -20.23
C ALA A 353 13.43 10.78 -19.89
N ILE A 354 12.39 10.30 -19.18
CA ILE A 354 11.32 11.17 -18.69
C ILE A 354 11.85 12.21 -17.72
N LEU A 355 12.68 11.79 -16.76
CA LEU A 355 13.27 12.68 -15.76
C LEU A 355 14.27 13.67 -16.39
N ASP A 356 15.04 13.26 -17.42
CA ASP A 356 15.92 14.14 -18.19
C ASP A 356 15.13 15.18 -18.96
N SER A 357 14.01 14.81 -19.55
CA SER A 357 13.11 15.74 -20.24
C SER A 357 12.53 16.79 -19.27
N ILE A 358 12.19 16.37 -18.04
CA ILE A 358 11.76 17.29 -16.98
C ILE A 358 12.90 18.24 -16.59
N ALA A 359 14.13 17.74 -16.44
CA ALA A 359 15.29 18.55 -16.12
C ALA A 359 15.54 19.61 -17.21
N ALA A 360 15.49 19.21 -18.48
CA ALA A 360 15.65 20.12 -19.62
C ALA A 360 14.53 21.19 -19.68
N ASP A 361 13.27 20.78 -19.41
CA ASP A 361 12.13 21.69 -19.46
C ASP A 361 12.10 22.71 -18.30
N THR A 362 12.50 22.28 -17.10
CA THR A 362 12.43 23.09 -15.88
C THR A 362 13.72 23.84 -15.57
N GLY A 363 14.85 23.43 -16.16
CA GLY A 363 16.18 23.93 -15.85
C GLY A 363 16.74 23.41 -14.50
N ILE A 364 16.06 22.48 -13.82
CA ILE A 364 16.51 21.91 -12.56
C ILE A 364 17.37 20.67 -12.83
N THR A 365 18.68 20.78 -12.57
CA THR A 365 19.66 19.70 -12.78
C THR A 365 20.04 18.99 -11.49
N GLU A 366 19.91 19.64 -10.31
CA GLU A 366 20.16 19.01 -9.00
C GLU A 366 19.02 18.07 -8.67
N ARG A 367 19.20 16.81 -9.02
CA ARG A 367 18.22 15.73 -8.78
C ARG A 367 18.90 14.39 -8.48
N SER A 368 18.16 13.48 -7.89
CA SER A 368 18.50 12.07 -7.77
C SER A 368 17.36 11.20 -8.24
N THR A 369 17.67 10.02 -8.77
CA THR A 369 16.66 9.02 -9.14
C THR A 369 16.76 7.83 -8.18
N LEU A 370 15.68 7.57 -7.46
CA LEU A 370 15.59 6.49 -6.50
C LEU A 370 14.85 5.31 -7.12
N TYR A 371 15.57 4.24 -7.39
CA TYR A 371 15.03 2.97 -7.85
C TYR A 371 14.85 2.00 -6.69
N SER A 372 13.74 1.27 -6.67
CA SER A 372 13.53 0.19 -5.71
C SER A 372 14.26 -1.06 -6.19
N SER A 373 15.15 -1.60 -5.36
CA SER A 373 15.82 -2.88 -5.59
C SER A 373 15.04 -4.05 -5.00
N THR A 374 14.34 -3.83 -3.88
CA THR A 374 13.55 -4.84 -3.19
C THR A 374 12.23 -4.23 -2.70
N GLU A 375 11.14 -4.97 -2.87
CA GLU A 375 9.83 -4.66 -2.30
C GLU A 375 9.62 -5.54 -1.06
N PHE A 376 9.75 -4.96 0.14
CA PHE A 376 9.57 -5.69 1.40
C PHE A 376 8.11 -5.83 1.79
N LYS A 377 7.28 -4.82 1.48
CA LYS A 377 5.83 -4.83 1.76
C LYS A 377 5.10 -4.00 0.71
N LYS A 378 4.00 -4.53 0.22
CA LYS A 378 3.04 -3.82 -0.63
C LYS A 378 1.66 -4.38 -0.42
N ILE A 379 0.97 -3.80 0.54
CA ILE A 379 -0.41 -4.15 0.90
C ILE A 379 -1.28 -2.91 0.88
N ARG A 380 -2.58 -3.11 0.94
CA ARG A 380 -3.53 -2.05 1.20
C ARG A 380 -3.54 -1.72 2.69
N LEU A 381 -3.65 -0.44 3.03
CA LEU A 381 -3.96 -0.02 4.39
C LEU A 381 -5.37 -0.49 4.75
N LEU A 382 -5.51 -1.15 5.88
CA LEU A 382 -6.79 -1.49 6.48
C LEU A 382 -7.11 -0.51 7.60
N TYR A 383 -8.37 -0.12 7.70
CA TYR A 383 -8.83 0.90 8.63
C TYR A 383 -9.53 0.26 9.84
N PHE A 384 -9.39 0.89 11.00
CA PHE A 384 -10.09 0.53 12.25
C PHE A 384 -9.95 -0.94 12.66
N THR A 385 -8.75 -1.52 12.45
CA THR A 385 -8.45 -2.90 12.81
C THR A 385 -7.90 -2.99 14.23
N GLU A 386 -8.18 -4.10 14.91
CA GLU A 386 -7.61 -4.36 16.25
C GLU A 386 -6.08 -4.45 16.23
N ASP A 387 -5.48 -4.85 15.10
CA ASP A 387 -4.03 -5.00 14.96
C ASP A 387 -3.27 -3.70 15.30
N HIS A 388 -3.84 -2.51 14.98
CA HIS A 388 -3.25 -1.22 15.34
C HIS A 388 -3.18 -1.03 16.86
N ARG A 389 -4.28 -1.32 17.57
CA ARG A 389 -4.37 -1.21 19.04
C ARG A 389 -3.50 -2.26 19.71
N ASP A 390 -3.43 -3.48 19.15
CA ASP A 390 -2.58 -4.55 19.65
C ASP A 390 -1.10 -4.18 19.53
N TRP A 391 -0.69 -3.64 18.39
CA TRP A 391 0.67 -3.18 18.19
C TRP A 391 1.02 -2.06 19.19
N GLU A 392 0.14 -1.09 19.33
CA GLU A 392 0.36 0.04 20.25
C GLU A 392 0.48 -0.44 21.71
N ARG A 393 -0.40 -1.36 22.15
CA ARG A 393 -0.30 -1.96 23.50
C ARG A 393 1.03 -2.68 23.75
N GLN A 394 1.57 -3.33 22.74
CA GLN A 394 2.84 -4.07 22.85
C GLN A 394 4.07 -3.16 22.92
N HIS A 395 4.01 -1.98 22.32
CA HIS A 395 5.18 -1.14 22.10
C HIS A 395 5.14 0.18 22.88
N ALA A 396 3.99 0.61 23.36
CA ALA A 396 3.84 1.87 24.11
C ALA A 396 4.11 1.74 25.60
N GLY A 397 4.32 0.53 26.11
CA GLY A 397 4.52 0.29 27.55
C GLY A 397 3.30 0.66 28.43
N VAL A 398 2.08 0.57 27.86
CA VAL A 398 0.80 0.93 28.50
C VAL A 398 -0.02 -0.33 28.78
#